data_894f8780da096af5947b4e530a0c2a1b
#
_entry.id   894f8780da096af5947b4e530a0c2a1b
#
_cell.length_a   1.000
_cell.length_b   1.000
_cell.length_c   1.000
_cell.angle_alpha   90.00
_cell.angle_beta   90.00
_cell.angle_gamma   90.00
#
_symmetry.space_group_name_H-M   'P 1'
#
loop_
_entity.id
_entity.type
_entity.pdbx_description
1 polymer ?
#
loop_
_entity_poly.entity_id
_entity_poly.type
_entity_poly.pdbx_seq_one_letter_code
_entity_poly.pdbx_strand_id
1 'polypeptide(L)'
;MVNEYRFVWVLKNYSHLVLTLKTLKIVSRKSPLARIQAQLVAKAINEHFPDIKIQHIYKSTLGDSDLKTPLNKMPEIGVFTNDIRNDLLSGKADIAVHSWKDLPVDLEEGTKIXATINXAXARDMXFVKEHSFGKKKLSILSSSPRREKNLSLFLPLALPFESKISFKDVRGNIHTRLRKLIEGDDDGLVVAKAAIDRLLDQNGEXFIXDKKEXLXXVEXLKWMVLPISQNPCAAAQGALAIESREGDSQVEEIMKRINNVSIFDGVEKERSLLKSFGGGCHQKIGVTYETIDTSSLLTVKGETEDGEEISQRALQKDYEDYFKFIDEENYFPSNKEEQKFFDRLPIEDSIDLLKQLKNVGIYISRSNAIDDSGLIDKSNSIWTSGIETWKSMAQKGYWVNGTSDSLGEENSLAEDPFRKLDWIKITHADNQDHPKKSVTTYKLEPLEVNQRIKDCDYFYWMSASSFKLALQKFPEIKNKNHACGLGNTHKIIKKEVPDVMTFLSYESWQESIKAHIRPNKQNG
;
A
#
# COMPACT_ATOMS: atom_id res chain seq x y z
N MET A 1 8.12 -34.55 41.11
CA MET A 1 6.69 -34.28 41.48
C MET A 1 6.45 -32.81 41.91
N VAL A 2 7.02 -31.83 41.25
CA VAL A 2 6.78 -30.41 41.61
C VAL A 2 6.39 -29.53 40.42
N ASN A 3 6.34 -30.09 39.21
CA ASN A 3 6.10 -29.29 38.00
C ASN A 3 4.70 -29.39 37.36
N GLU A 4 3.83 -30.26 37.86
CA GLU A 4 2.47 -30.42 37.31
C GLU A 4 1.42 -29.46 37.92
N TYR A 5 1.71 -28.88 39.08
CA TYR A 5 0.73 -28.02 39.78
C TYR A 5 0.79 -26.53 39.34
N ARG A 6 1.81 -26.13 38.63
CA ARG A 6 1.94 -24.72 38.20
C ARG A 6 1.15 -24.42 36.91
N PHE A 7 0.91 -25.44 36.07
CA PHE A 7 0.17 -25.25 34.82
C PHE A 7 -1.36 -25.20 35.04
N VAL A 8 -1.85 -25.86 36.05
CA VAL A 8 -3.29 -25.92 36.38
C VAL A 8 -3.75 -24.62 37.07
N TRP A 9 -2.84 -23.92 37.78
CA TRP A 9 -3.21 -22.69 38.49
C TRP A 9 -3.36 -21.46 37.56
N VAL A 10 -2.64 -21.43 36.45
CA VAL A 10 -2.72 -20.34 35.45
C VAL A 10 -4.03 -20.40 34.64
N LEU A 11 -4.60 -21.58 34.51
CA LEU A 11 -5.88 -21.75 33.78
C LEU A 11 -7.13 -21.48 34.62
N LYS A 12 -7.01 -21.32 35.94
CA LYS A 12 -8.18 -21.18 36.83
C LYS A 12 -8.61 -19.73 37.11
N ASN A 13 -7.88 -18.72 36.64
CA ASN A 13 -8.19 -17.31 36.92
C ASN A 13 -8.62 -16.49 35.70
N TYR A 14 -8.97 -17.15 34.57
CA TYR A 14 -9.77 -16.47 33.56
C TYR A 14 -11.24 -16.62 34.01
N SER A 15 -11.80 -15.56 34.56
CA SER A 15 -13.24 -15.44 34.69
C SER A 15 -13.80 -15.51 33.26
N HIS A 16 -14.23 -16.71 32.83
CA HIS A 16 -14.99 -16.83 31.59
C HIS A 16 -16.29 -16.05 31.79
N LEU A 17 -16.34 -14.85 31.23
CA LEU A 17 -17.60 -14.16 31.07
C LEU A 17 -18.50 -15.09 30.28
N VAL A 18 -19.52 -15.61 30.88
CA VAL A 18 -20.48 -16.50 30.19
C VAL A 18 -21.20 -15.63 29.16
N LEU A 19 -20.88 -15.84 27.90
CA LEU A 19 -21.50 -15.10 26.82
C LEU A 19 -22.95 -15.52 26.72
N THR A 20 -23.85 -14.66 27.14
CA THR A 20 -25.30 -14.94 27.13
C THR A 20 -25.99 -14.30 25.92
N LEU A 21 -25.27 -13.52 25.13
CA LEU A 21 -25.77 -12.80 23.96
C LEU A 21 -26.15 -13.79 22.85
N LYS A 22 -27.44 -13.92 22.57
CA LYS A 22 -27.99 -14.81 21.53
C LYS A 22 -28.13 -14.10 20.17
N THR A 23 -28.29 -12.78 20.18
CA THR A 23 -28.45 -11.97 18.97
C THR A 23 -27.61 -10.74 19.09
N LEU A 24 -26.81 -10.45 18.07
CA LEU A 24 -25.99 -9.23 17.98
C LEU A 24 -26.50 -8.38 16.82
N LYS A 25 -26.83 -7.13 17.11
CA LYS A 25 -27.39 -6.17 16.14
C LYS A 25 -26.28 -5.29 15.59
N ILE A 26 -26.07 -5.36 14.27
CA ILE A 26 -25.06 -4.57 13.53
C ILE A 26 -25.76 -3.46 12.78
N VAL A 27 -25.45 -2.20 13.09
CA VAL A 27 -25.93 -1.05 12.32
C VAL A 27 -24.85 -0.57 11.34
N SER A 28 -25.26 -0.20 10.12
CA SER A 28 -24.38 0.40 9.11
C SER A 28 -25.20 1.27 8.16
N ARG A 29 -24.48 2.04 7.31
CA ARG A 29 -25.11 2.76 6.20
C ARG A 29 -25.72 1.77 5.21
N LYS A 30 -26.77 2.21 4.47
CA LYS A 30 -27.50 1.36 3.50
C LYS A 30 -26.79 1.20 2.14
N SER A 31 -25.70 1.95 1.87
CA SER A 31 -25.00 1.85 0.58
C SER A 31 -24.47 0.41 0.35
N PRO A 32 -24.35 -0.07 -0.91
CA PRO A 32 -23.85 -1.42 -1.18
C PRO A 32 -22.53 -1.70 -0.47
N LEU A 33 -21.56 -0.80 -0.55
CA LEU A 33 -20.25 -0.96 0.09
C LEU A 33 -20.38 -1.10 1.62
N ALA A 34 -21.20 -0.27 2.28
CA ALA A 34 -21.37 -0.34 3.73
C ALA A 34 -22.04 -1.65 4.18
N ARG A 35 -22.99 -2.16 3.38
CA ARG A 35 -23.63 -3.44 3.63
C ARG A 35 -22.64 -4.60 3.51
N ILE A 36 -21.77 -4.56 2.51
CA ILE A 36 -20.66 -5.52 2.33
C ILE A 36 -19.73 -5.48 3.56
N GLN A 37 -19.37 -4.28 4.02
CA GLN A 37 -18.50 -4.09 5.18
C GLN A 37 -19.12 -4.68 6.45
N ALA A 38 -20.43 -4.46 6.67
CA ALA A 38 -21.17 -5.05 7.79
C ALA A 38 -21.21 -6.59 7.71
N GLN A 39 -21.35 -7.16 6.51
CA GLN A 39 -21.32 -8.60 6.31
C GLN A 39 -19.93 -9.21 6.54
N LEU A 40 -18.86 -8.52 6.18
CA LEU A 40 -17.49 -8.98 6.49
C LEU A 40 -17.28 -9.09 8.00
N VAL A 41 -17.77 -8.12 8.76
CA VAL A 41 -17.71 -8.13 10.24
C VAL A 41 -18.59 -9.26 10.78
N ALA A 42 -19.82 -9.41 10.27
CA ALA A 42 -20.72 -10.50 10.67
C ALA A 42 -20.08 -11.88 10.45
N LYS A 43 -19.43 -12.06 9.31
CA LYS A 43 -18.69 -13.29 8.98
C LYS A 43 -17.57 -13.54 9.99
N ALA A 44 -16.75 -12.54 10.29
CA ALA A 44 -15.67 -12.66 11.27
C ALA A 44 -16.20 -13.02 12.67
N ILE A 45 -17.34 -12.47 13.06
CA ILE A 45 -18.00 -12.82 14.33
C ILE A 45 -18.47 -14.28 14.29
N ASN A 46 -19.17 -14.70 13.25
CA ASN A 46 -19.73 -16.05 13.14
C ASN A 46 -18.65 -17.15 13.06
N GLU A 47 -17.44 -16.83 12.56
CA GLU A 47 -16.29 -17.76 12.55
C GLU A 47 -15.85 -18.13 13.98
N HIS A 48 -16.01 -17.22 14.93
CA HIS A 48 -15.63 -17.44 16.34
C HIS A 48 -16.83 -17.77 17.23
N PHE A 49 -18.02 -17.28 16.88
CA PHE A 49 -19.24 -17.40 17.66
C PHE A 49 -20.42 -17.84 16.77
N PRO A 50 -20.43 -19.10 16.30
CA PRO A 50 -21.44 -19.57 15.33
C PRO A 50 -22.87 -19.58 15.88
N ASP A 51 -23.05 -19.60 17.19
CA ASP A 51 -24.36 -19.61 17.84
C ASP A 51 -24.99 -18.23 17.98
N ILE A 52 -24.23 -17.14 17.71
CA ILE A 52 -24.77 -15.80 17.78
C ILE A 52 -25.49 -15.46 16.46
N LYS A 53 -26.79 -15.18 16.58
CA LYS A 53 -27.58 -14.70 15.45
C LYS A 53 -27.24 -13.23 15.14
N ILE A 54 -26.87 -12.93 13.91
CA ILE A 54 -26.59 -11.54 13.48
C ILE A 54 -27.86 -10.91 12.89
N GLN A 55 -28.20 -9.71 13.36
CA GLN A 55 -29.29 -8.90 12.83
C GLN A 55 -28.70 -7.60 12.25
N HIS A 56 -28.92 -7.35 10.96
CA HIS A 56 -28.44 -6.13 10.28
C HIS A 56 -29.51 -5.02 10.32
N ILE A 57 -29.06 -3.80 10.62
CA ILE A 57 -29.87 -2.57 10.61
C ILE A 57 -29.21 -1.59 9.62
N TYR A 58 -29.89 -1.24 8.55
CA TYR A 58 -29.35 -0.36 7.51
C TYR A 58 -29.99 1.03 7.55
N LYS A 59 -29.16 2.08 7.60
CA LYS A 59 -29.62 3.47 7.72
C LYS A 59 -29.15 4.35 6.56
N SER A 60 -30.00 5.31 6.17
CA SER A 60 -29.58 6.45 5.36
C SER A 60 -29.04 7.53 6.30
N THR A 61 -27.92 8.12 5.94
CA THR A 61 -27.32 9.22 6.71
C THR A 61 -27.54 10.55 5.97
N LEU A 62 -27.29 11.66 6.65
CA LEU A 62 -27.38 13.00 6.06
C LEU A 62 -26.44 13.09 4.84
N GLY A 63 -25.24 12.55 4.94
CA GLY A 63 -24.28 12.54 3.83
C GLY A 63 -24.70 11.69 2.63
N ASP A 64 -25.62 10.73 2.82
CA ASP A 64 -26.20 9.93 1.73
C ASP A 64 -27.33 10.69 1.01
N SER A 65 -28.04 11.58 1.70
CA SER A 65 -29.19 12.31 1.15
C SER A 65 -28.78 13.65 0.50
N ASP A 66 -27.80 14.36 1.05
CA ASP A 66 -27.31 15.61 0.47
C ASP A 66 -26.14 15.36 -0.47
N LEU A 67 -26.44 15.22 -1.76
CA LEU A 67 -25.44 15.02 -2.82
C LEU A 67 -24.99 16.34 -3.48
N LYS A 68 -25.51 17.48 -3.04
CA LYS A 68 -25.23 18.79 -3.64
C LYS A 68 -24.17 19.58 -2.89
N THR A 69 -24.22 19.58 -1.55
CA THR A 69 -23.24 20.31 -0.73
C THR A 69 -21.86 19.64 -0.81
N PRO A 70 -20.79 20.37 -1.17
CA PRO A 70 -19.43 19.82 -1.12
C PRO A 70 -19.08 19.32 0.28
N LEU A 71 -18.33 18.21 0.37
CA LEU A 71 -17.97 17.59 1.67
C LEU A 71 -17.24 18.58 2.59
N ASN A 72 -16.38 19.42 2.04
CA ASN A 72 -15.62 20.42 2.80
C ASN A 72 -16.49 21.59 3.33
N LYS A 73 -17.74 21.69 2.92
CA LYS A 73 -18.73 22.68 3.41
C LYS A 73 -19.77 22.05 4.33
N MET A 74 -19.72 20.74 4.53
CA MET A 74 -20.58 20.05 5.49
C MET A 74 -19.97 20.13 6.91
N PRO A 75 -20.79 20.02 7.98
CA PRO A 75 -20.23 19.92 9.34
C PRO A 75 -19.20 18.80 9.42
N GLU A 76 -18.06 19.05 10.04
CA GLU A 76 -16.97 18.06 10.15
C GLU A 76 -17.40 16.82 10.93
N ILE A 77 -18.29 16.98 11.89
CA ILE A 77 -18.67 15.92 12.83
C ILE A 77 -20.08 15.41 12.48
N GLY A 78 -20.19 14.10 12.37
CA GLY A 78 -21.47 13.41 12.40
C GLY A 78 -22.27 13.29 11.12
N VAL A 79 -21.82 13.82 9.98
CA VAL A 79 -22.56 13.78 8.69
C VAL A 79 -22.95 12.35 8.29
N PHE A 80 -22.08 11.38 8.61
CA PHE A 80 -22.29 9.97 8.29
C PHE A 80 -22.50 9.09 9.51
N THR A 81 -22.41 9.61 10.72
CA THR A 81 -22.29 8.78 11.93
C THR A 81 -23.31 9.08 13.03
N ASN A 82 -23.83 10.30 13.17
CA ASN A 82 -24.68 10.67 14.32
C ASN A 82 -25.91 9.77 14.48
N ASP A 83 -26.64 9.48 13.40
CA ASP A 83 -27.82 8.61 13.45
C ASP A 83 -27.48 7.17 13.84
N ILE A 84 -26.30 6.72 13.42
CA ILE A 84 -25.77 5.38 13.72
C ILE A 84 -25.35 5.32 15.19
N ARG A 85 -24.63 6.35 15.67
CA ARG A 85 -24.20 6.43 17.08
C ARG A 85 -25.38 6.51 18.04
N ASN A 86 -26.45 7.25 17.68
CA ASN A 86 -27.67 7.31 18.49
C ASN A 86 -28.31 5.92 18.67
N ASP A 87 -28.22 5.05 17.66
CA ASP A 87 -28.72 3.67 17.81
C ASP A 87 -27.84 2.83 18.75
N LEU A 88 -26.53 3.07 18.78
CA LEU A 88 -25.64 2.45 19.78
C LEU A 88 -25.99 2.92 21.19
N LEU A 89 -26.03 4.23 21.41
CA LEU A 89 -26.27 4.82 22.74
C LEU A 89 -27.65 4.44 23.30
N SER A 90 -28.68 4.34 22.45
CA SER A 90 -30.02 3.94 22.85
C SER A 90 -30.23 2.43 22.99
N GLY A 91 -29.23 1.61 22.65
CA GLY A 91 -29.34 0.13 22.70
C GLY A 91 -30.16 -0.48 21.56
N LYS A 92 -30.48 0.28 20.54
CA LYS A 92 -31.16 -0.25 19.34
C LYS A 92 -30.19 -1.13 18.52
N ALA A 93 -28.88 -0.80 18.56
CA ALA A 93 -27.81 -1.61 17.97
C ALA A 93 -26.74 -1.89 19.01
N ASP A 94 -26.00 -2.97 18.83
CA ASP A 94 -24.92 -3.39 19.72
C ASP A 94 -23.56 -2.94 19.19
N ILE A 95 -23.35 -3.01 17.85
CA ILE A 95 -22.16 -2.51 17.18
C ILE A 95 -22.53 -1.73 15.92
N ALA A 96 -21.65 -0.80 15.54
CA ALA A 96 -21.72 -0.08 14.25
C ALA A 96 -20.46 -0.39 13.43
N VAL A 97 -20.66 -0.53 12.11
CA VAL A 97 -19.54 -0.79 11.19
C VAL A 97 -19.37 0.40 10.25
N HIS A 98 -18.13 0.92 10.21
CA HIS A 98 -17.77 2.09 9.42
C HIS A 98 -16.52 1.83 8.57
N SER A 99 -16.38 2.52 7.45
CA SER A 99 -15.06 2.76 6.85
C SER A 99 -14.29 3.67 7.83
N TRP A 100 -13.23 3.19 8.43
CA TRP A 100 -12.58 3.92 9.57
C TRP A 100 -12.09 5.31 9.17
N LYS A 101 -11.62 5.47 7.93
CA LYS A 101 -11.16 6.78 7.41
C LYS A 101 -12.25 7.87 7.39
N ASP A 102 -13.52 7.47 7.42
CA ASP A 102 -14.65 8.41 7.36
C ASP A 102 -15.10 8.87 8.76
N LEU A 103 -14.50 8.31 9.81
CA LEU A 103 -14.75 8.71 11.21
C LEU A 103 -13.89 9.92 11.60
N PRO A 104 -14.43 10.84 12.41
CA PRO A 104 -13.61 11.93 12.96
C PRO A 104 -12.45 11.37 13.78
N VAL A 105 -11.36 12.13 13.92
CA VAL A 105 -10.17 11.69 14.67
C VAL A 105 -10.53 11.44 16.13
N ASP A 106 -11.29 12.34 16.72
CA ASP A 106 -11.80 12.21 18.09
C ASP A 106 -13.26 11.77 18.04
N LEU A 107 -13.58 10.71 18.76
CA LEU A 107 -14.97 10.25 18.92
C LEU A 107 -15.67 11.02 20.05
N GLU A 108 -16.98 11.15 19.97
CA GLU A 108 -17.79 11.67 21.05
C GLU A 108 -17.89 10.65 22.19
N GLU A 109 -18.13 11.13 23.41
CA GLU A 109 -18.24 10.29 24.62
C GLU A 109 -19.35 9.24 24.52
N GLY A 110 -19.16 8.13 25.21
CA GLY A 110 -20.13 7.04 25.34
C GLY A 110 -19.96 5.90 24.34
N THR A 111 -19.11 6.07 23.31
CA THR A 111 -18.78 4.98 22.36
C THR A 111 -17.28 4.92 22.11
N LYS A 112 -16.80 3.75 21.73
CA LYS A 112 -15.39 3.52 21.37
C LYS A 112 -15.26 2.55 20.21
N ILE A 113 -14.12 2.62 19.52
CA ILE A 113 -13.78 1.60 18.53
C ILE A 113 -13.24 0.39 19.28
N UNK A 114 -13.91 -0.66 19.07
CA UNK A 114 -13.63 -1.75 19.76
C UNK A 114 -12.74 -2.64 19.12
N ALA A 115 -12.82 -2.70 17.71
CA ALA A 115 -12.03 -3.64 16.93
C ALA A 115 -11.90 -3.20 15.47
N THR A 116 -10.93 -3.80 14.77
CA THR A 116 -10.86 -3.84 13.31
C THR A 116 -10.59 -5.29 12.87
N ILE A 117 -11.03 -5.63 11.68
CA ILE A 117 -10.68 -6.91 11.03
C ILE A 117 -9.61 -6.66 9.95
N ASN A 118 -9.25 -7.70 9.21
CA ASN A 118 -8.23 -7.60 8.16
C ASN A 118 -8.50 -6.43 7.19
N UNK A 119 -7.45 -5.58 6.84
CA UNK A 119 -7.52 -4.47 6.03
C UNK A 119 -7.51 -4.90 4.64
N ALA A 120 -8.04 -4.13 3.95
CA ALA A 120 -7.90 -4.19 2.50
C ALA A 120 -6.84 -3.20 1.98
N UNK A 121 -6.32 -3.25 0.93
CA UNK A 121 -5.36 -2.54 0.42
C UNK A 121 -5.71 -1.21 0.50
N ALA A 122 -4.91 -0.51 1.03
CA ALA A 122 -5.12 0.92 1.32
C ALA A 122 -4.94 1.83 0.10
N ARG A 123 -4.22 1.40 -0.93
CA ARG A 123 -3.88 2.20 -2.12
C ARG A 123 -5.11 2.76 -2.84
N ASP A 124 -4.93 3.88 -3.55
CA ASP A 124 -5.92 4.44 -4.47
C ASP A 124 -5.76 3.83 -5.87
N MET A 125 -6.84 3.94 -6.67
CA MET A 125 -6.84 3.55 -8.09
C MET A 125 -7.32 4.69 -8.98
N UNK A 126 -6.80 4.95 -10.13
CA UNK A 126 -7.17 5.81 -11.08
C UNK A 126 -7.79 5.04 -12.09
N PHE A 127 -8.83 5.45 -12.61
CA PHE A 127 -9.44 5.01 -13.87
C PHE A 127 -9.33 6.15 -14.87
N VAL A 128 -9.04 5.82 -16.13
CA VAL A 128 -8.94 6.82 -17.21
C VAL A 128 -9.62 6.26 -18.45
N LYS A 129 -10.41 7.08 -19.13
CA LYS A 129 -11.04 6.72 -20.40
C LYS A 129 -9.98 6.53 -21.51
N GLU A 130 -10.06 5.47 -22.28
CA GLU A 130 -9.09 5.23 -23.36
C GLU A 130 -9.08 6.34 -24.42
N HIS A 131 -10.24 6.93 -24.75
CA HIS A 131 -10.31 8.01 -25.73
C HIS A 131 -9.72 9.35 -25.23
N SER A 132 -9.36 9.43 -23.95
CA SER A 132 -8.67 10.59 -23.38
C SER A 132 -7.15 10.51 -23.54
N PHE A 133 -6.62 9.43 -24.05
CA PHE A 133 -5.17 9.26 -24.27
C PHE A 133 -4.66 10.30 -25.28
N GLY A 134 -3.59 10.97 -24.91
CA GLY A 134 -2.98 12.02 -25.75
C GLY A 134 -3.62 13.39 -25.63
N LYS A 135 -4.67 13.56 -24.82
CA LYS A 135 -5.21 14.90 -24.51
C LYS A 135 -4.16 15.73 -23.76
N LYS A 136 -3.98 17.00 -24.16
CA LYS A 136 -3.05 17.93 -23.49
C LYS A 136 -3.49 18.31 -22.08
N LYS A 137 -4.75 18.09 -21.73
CA LYS A 137 -5.29 18.34 -20.40
C LYS A 137 -6.28 17.25 -20.05
N LEU A 138 -6.13 16.67 -18.85
CA LEU A 138 -7.06 15.69 -18.28
C LEU A 138 -7.79 16.28 -17.08
N SER A 139 -9.09 16.06 -17.03
CA SER A 139 -9.95 16.37 -15.90
C SER A 139 -10.20 15.08 -15.11
N ILE A 140 -9.72 15.05 -13.86
CA ILE A 140 -9.81 13.87 -12.98
C ILE A 140 -10.80 14.12 -11.86
N LEU A 141 -11.78 13.25 -11.73
CA LEU A 141 -12.81 13.33 -10.68
C LEU A 141 -12.21 12.87 -9.33
N SER A 142 -12.19 13.78 -8.36
CA SER A 142 -11.78 13.49 -6.98
C SER A 142 -12.19 14.66 -6.06
N SER A 143 -12.81 14.37 -4.91
CA SER A 143 -13.12 15.37 -3.88
C SER A 143 -12.15 15.29 -2.69
N SER A 144 -10.94 14.78 -2.92
CA SER A 144 -9.93 14.65 -1.85
C SER A 144 -8.78 15.62 -2.10
N PRO A 145 -8.59 16.65 -1.24
CA PRO A 145 -7.47 17.59 -1.38
C PRO A 145 -6.11 16.88 -1.33
N ARG A 146 -5.99 15.83 -0.53
CA ARG A 146 -4.80 14.97 -0.47
C ARG A 146 -4.45 14.36 -1.84
N ARG A 147 -5.45 13.76 -2.50
CA ARG A 147 -5.26 13.17 -3.83
C ARG A 147 -4.88 14.23 -4.85
N GLU A 148 -5.59 15.35 -4.87
CA GLU A 148 -5.29 16.47 -5.75
C GLU A 148 -3.84 16.91 -5.59
N LYS A 149 -3.39 17.19 -4.35
CA LYS A 149 -2.02 17.66 -4.06
C LYS A 149 -0.97 16.65 -4.56
N ASN A 150 -1.08 15.39 -4.15
CA ASN A 150 -0.06 14.38 -4.43
C ASN A 150 -0.07 13.92 -5.89
N LEU A 151 -1.25 13.74 -6.48
CA LEU A 151 -1.37 13.22 -7.84
C LEU A 151 -1.10 14.29 -8.92
N SER A 152 -1.27 15.57 -8.62
CA SER A 152 -0.85 16.66 -9.53
C SER A 152 0.63 16.58 -9.87
N LEU A 153 1.44 16.11 -8.92
CA LEU A 153 2.89 15.93 -9.10
C LEU A 153 3.25 14.60 -9.77
N PHE A 154 2.52 13.55 -9.45
CA PHE A 154 2.86 12.19 -9.90
C PHE A 154 2.31 11.83 -11.27
N LEU A 155 1.02 12.12 -11.54
CA LEU A 155 0.36 11.65 -12.77
C LEU A 155 1.02 12.14 -14.07
N PRO A 156 1.52 13.40 -14.16
CA PRO A 156 2.24 13.82 -15.37
C PRO A 156 3.47 12.97 -15.70
N LEU A 157 4.08 12.32 -14.68
CA LEU A 157 5.26 11.46 -14.84
C LEU A 157 4.88 9.98 -15.02
N ALA A 158 3.66 9.63 -14.65
CA ALA A 158 3.17 8.25 -14.61
C ALA A 158 2.40 7.84 -15.88
N LEU A 159 1.86 8.82 -16.60
CA LEU A 159 1.09 8.60 -17.83
C LEU A 159 2.01 8.42 -19.05
N PRO A 160 1.65 7.55 -20.01
CA PRO A 160 2.47 7.33 -21.21
C PRO A 160 2.27 8.42 -22.29
N PHE A 161 1.86 9.61 -21.88
CA PHE A 161 1.69 10.77 -22.75
C PHE A 161 1.70 12.05 -21.91
N GLU A 162 2.18 13.11 -22.48
CA GLU A 162 2.24 14.40 -21.81
C GLU A 162 0.85 15.00 -21.62
N SER A 163 0.49 15.35 -20.38
CA SER A 163 -0.80 15.97 -20.07
C SER A 163 -0.73 16.81 -18.80
N LYS A 164 -1.43 17.93 -18.80
CA LYS A 164 -1.70 18.72 -17.58
C LYS A 164 -2.89 18.11 -16.85
N ILE A 165 -2.77 17.95 -15.55
CA ILE A 165 -3.81 17.33 -14.72
C ILE A 165 -4.59 18.42 -13.97
N SER A 166 -5.92 18.33 -14.02
CA SER A 166 -6.83 19.14 -13.22
C SER A 166 -7.81 18.23 -12.48
N PHE A 167 -8.29 18.68 -11.34
CA PHE A 167 -9.21 17.91 -10.51
C PHE A 167 -10.57 18.59 -10.42
N LYS A 168 -11.65 17.79 -10.37
CA LYS A 168 -13.02 18.24 -10.14
C LYS A 168 -13.69 17.40 -9.07
N ASP A 169 -14.52 18.05 -8.26
CA ASP A 169 -15.30 17.38 -7.23
C ASP A 169 -16.28 16.36 -7.79
N VAL A 170 -16.42 15.24 -7.08
CA VAL A 170 -17.41 14.20 -7.40
C VAL A 170 -18.06 13.65 -6.12
N ARG A 171 -19.38 13.58 -6.11
CA ARG A 171 -20.17 13.03 -5.00
C ARG A 171 -20.92 11.77 -5.44
N GLY A 172 -21.29 10.96 -4.47
CA GLY A 172 -22.01 9.72 -4.65
C GLY A 172 -21.20 8.49 -4.24
N ASN A 173 -21.84 7.33 -4.24
CA ASN A 173 -21.18 6.05 -4.01
C ASN A 173 -20.30 5.66 -5.23
N ILE A 174 -19.59 4.56 -5.15
CA ILE A 174 -18.64 4.14 -6.20
C ILE A 174 -19.33 3.99 -7.57
N HIS A 175 -20.47 3.32 -7.62
CA HIS A 175 -21.23 3.14 -8.87
C HIS A 175 -21.65 4.48 -9.48
N THR A 176 -22.16 5.39 -8.64
CA THR A 176 -22.55 6.75 -9.07
C THR A 176 -21.36 7.51 -9.65
N ARG A 177 -20.17 7.41 -9.00
CA ARG A 177 -18.97 8.12 -9.48
C ARG A 177 -18.47 7.53 -10.79
N LEU A 178 -18.50 6.21 -10.95
CA LEU A 178 -18.12 5.55 -12.20
C LEU A 178 -19.08 5.93 -13.34
N ARG A 179 -20.40 5.94 -13.07
CA ARG A 179 -21.39 6.42 -14.06
C ARG A 179 -21.14 7.87 -14.46
N LYS A 180 -20.87 8.76 -13.49
CA LYS A 180 -20.54 10.17 -13.77
C LYS A 180 -19.29 10.31 -14.64
N LEU A 181 -18.27 9.45 -14.40
CA LEU A 181 -17.11 9.41 -15.29
C LEU A 181 -17.52 8.99 -16.69
N ILE A 182 -18.20 7.85 -16.85
CA ILE A 182 -18.53 7.27 -18.17
C ILE A 182 -19.43 8.20 -18.98
N GLU A 183 -20.48 8.74 -18.36
CA GLU A 183 -21.52 9.56 -19.01
C GLU A 183 -21.12 11.03 -19.17
N GLY A 184 -20.20 11.53 -18.36
CA GLY A 184 -19.77 12.94 -18.36
C GLY A 184 -18.56 13.20 -19.25
N ASP A 185 -18.10 14.44 -19.23
CA ASP A 185 -16.98 14.92 -20.06
C ASP A 185 -15.61 14.76 -19.39
N ASP A 186 -15.57 14.34 -18.12
CA ASP A 186 -14.32 14.19 -17.38
C ASP A 186 -13.57 12.93 -17.84
N ASP A 187 -12.25 12.94 -17.68
CA ASP A 187 -11.34 11.96 -18.29
C ASP A 187 -10.96 10.80 -17.37
N GLY A 188 -10.99 11.06 -16.06
CA GLY A 188 -10.60 10.03 -15.10
C GLY A 188 -11.26 10.17 -13.74
N LEU A 189 -11.06 9.17 -12.88
CA LEU A 189 -11.65 9.10 -11.54
C LEU A 189 -10.66 8.41 -10.59
N VAL A 190 -10.47 8.97 -9.40
CA VAL A 190 -9.68 8.33 -8.33
C VAL A 190 -10.60 7.84 -7.22
N VAL A 191 -10.46 6.55 -6.89
CA VAL A 191 -11.20 5.90 -5.80
C VAL A 191 -10.25 5.08 -4.92
N ALA A 192 -10.68 4.69 -3.73
CA ALA A 192 -9.92 3.75 -2.91
C ALA A 192 -10.03 2.34 -3.51
N LYS A 193 -8.89 1.66 -3.70
CA LYS A 193 -8.85 0.27 -4.20
C LYS A 193 -9.69 -0.66 -3.31
N ALA A 194 -9.61 -0.49 -1.99
CA ALA A 194 -10.40 -1.26 -1.03
C ALA A 194 -11.91 -1.27 -1.32
N ALA A 195 -12.45 -0.18 -1.88
CA ALA A 195 -13.86 -0.13 -2.23
C ALA A 195 -14.16 -0.98 -3.49
N ILE A 196 -13.27 -0.91 -4.48
CA ILE A 196 -13.37 -1.74 -5.71
C ILE A 196 -13.24 -3.23 -5.33
N ASP A 197 -12.20 -3.59 -4.57
CA ASP A 197 -11.94 -4.98 -4.18
C ASP A 197 -13.16 -5.59 -3.44
N ARG A 198 -13.73 -4.83 -2.49
CA ARG A 198 -14.90 -5.29 -1.73
C ARG A 198 -16.13 -5.51 -2.62
N LEU A 199 -16.34 -4.64 -3.61
CA LEU A 199 -17.44 -4.79 -4.56
C LEU A 199 -17.25 -6.00 -5.48
N LEU A 200 -16.00 -6.30 -5.86
CA LEU A 200 -15.66 -7.41 -6.76
C LEU A 200 -15.59 -8.77 -6.06
N ASP A 201 -15.21 -8.80 -4.77
CA ASP A 201 -14.97 -10.04 -4.03
C ASP A 201 -16.28 -10.72 -3.55
N GLN A 202 -17.44 -10.18 -3.90
CA GLN A 202 -18.71 -10.74 -3.41
C GLN A 202 -19.19 -11.91 -4.26
N ASN A 203 -19.37 -13.04 -3.61
CA ASN A 203 -19.93 -14.26 -4.22
C ASN A 203 -21.38 -14.53 -3.75
N GLY A 204 -21.94 -13.67 -2.88
CA GLY A 204 -23.31 -13.77 -2.38
C GLY A 204 -24.31 -13.10 -3.31
N GLU A 205 -25.46 -13.78 -3.51
CA GLU A 205 -26.57 -13.29 -4.36
C GLU A 205 -26.96 -11.83 -4.13
N UNK A 206 -26.74 -11.34 -3.09
CA UNK A 206 -27.10 -10.07 -2.72
C UNK A 206 -26.36 -8.98 -3.33
N PHE A 207 -25.25 -9.34 -3.72
CA PHE A 207 -24.40 -8.29 -4.25
C PHE A 207 -23.99 -8.51 -5.72
N ILE A 208 -24.51 -9.55 -6.35
CA ILE A 208 -24.25 -9.84 -7.76
C ILE A 208 -24.59 -8.64 -8.68
N UNK A 209 -25.41 -8.03 -8.37
CA UNK A 209 -25.84 -6.93 -9.06
C UNK A 209 -24.87 -5.82 -9.04
N ASP A 210 -24.55 -5.55 -7.88
CA ASP A 210 -23.52 -4.51 -7.67
C ASP A 210 -22.18 -4.86 -8.34
N LYS A 211 -21.74 -6.08 -8.24
CA LYS A 211 -20.54 -6.60 -8.89
C LYS A 211 -20.63 -6.49 -10.43
N LYS A 212 -21.72 -6.91 -11.02
CA LYS A 212 -21.94 -6.84 -12.49
C LYS A 212 -21.94 -5.38 -12.96
N GLU A 213 -22.58 -4.54 -12.26
CA GLU A 213 -22.53 -3.10 -12.53
C GLU A 213 -21.11 -2.55 -12.43
N UNK A 214 -20.40 -2.82 -11.55
CA UNK A 214 -19.11 -2.41 -11.40
C UNK A 214 -18.33 -2.80 -12.52
N LEU A 215 -18.35 -4.11 -12.93
CA LEU A 215 -17.63 -4.63 -14.09
C LEU A 215 -18.02 -3.93 -15.41
N UNK A 216 -19.13 -3.73 -15.45
CA UNK A 216 -19.65 -3.08 -16.58
C UNK A 216 -19.18 -1.69 -16.69
N UNK A 217 -18.96 -1.08 -15.64
CA UNK A 217 -18.57 0.18 -15.56
C UNK A 217 -17.21 0.36 -15.87
N VAL A 218 -16.30 -0.54 -15.56
CA VAL A 218 -14.85 -0.38 -15.72
C VAL A 218 -14.28 -0.91 -17.05
N GLU A 219 -15.08 -1.66 -17.80
CA GLU A 219 -14.65 -2.33 -19.04
C GLU A 219 -13.98 -1.41 -20.07
N UNK A 220 -14.36 -0.32 -19.98
CA UNK A 220 -13.92 0.65 -20.83
C UNK A 220 -12.94 1.58 -20.32
N LEU A 221 -12.45 1.24 -19.33
CA LEU A 221 -11.50 2.16 -18.64
C LEU A 221 -10.12 1.50 -18.50
N LYS A 222 -9.08 2.27 -18.69
CA LYS A 222 -7.74 1.87 -18.23
C LYS A 222 -7.63 2.19 -16.73
N TRP A 223 -6.91 1.34 -16.02
CA TRP A 223 -6.76 1.47 -14.56
C TRP A 223 -5.30 1.38 -14.13
N MET A 224 -4.99 2.02 -13.02
CA MET A 224 -3.70 1.89 -12.35
C MET A 224 -3.87 1.93 -10.82
N VAL A 225 -3.11 1.11 -10.12
CA VAL A 225 -3.01 1.11 -8.65
C VAL A 225 -1.89 2.07 -8.27
N LEU A 226 -2.25 3.13 -7.56
CA LEU A 226 -1.34 4.24 -7.25
C LEU A 226 -0.37 3.88 -6.12
N PRO A 227 0.92 4.23 -6.25
CA PRO A 227 1.93 3.89 -5.23
C PRO A 227 1.80 4.75 -3.97
N ILE A 228 2.00 4.13 -2.82
CA ILE A 228 1.97 4.81 -1.52
C ILE A 228 3.10 5.83 -1.41
N SER A 229 4.28 5.54 -1.97
CA SER A 229 5.41 6.49 -1.96
C SER A 229 5.09 7.81 -2.65
N GLN A 230 4.13 7.84 -3.57
CA GLN A 230 3.73 9.05 -4.30
C GLN A 230 2.40 9.62 -3.83
N ASN A 231 1.50 8.77 -3.36
CA ASN A 231 0.16 9.15 -2.93
C ASN A 231 -0.19 8.32 -1.68
N PRO A 232 0.43 8.59 -0.53
CA PRO A 232 0.05 7.89 0.70
C PRO A 232 -1.42 8.12 1.00
N CYS A 233 -2.04 7.16 1.65
CA CYS A 233 -3.49 7.05 1.74
C CYS A 233 -4.07 8.00 2.78
N ALA A 234 -5.39 8.15 2.79
CA ALA A 234 -6.05 8.73 3.94
C ALA A 234 -5.81 7.81 5.15
N ALA A 235 -5.56 8.37 6.31
CA ALA A 235 -5.37 7.58 7.53
C ALA A 235 -6.54 6.62 7.72
N ALA A 236 -6.25 5.36 8.03
CA ALA A 236 -7.24 4.28 8.15
C ALA A 236 -7.89 3.82 6.83
N GLN A 237 -7.41 4.24 5.68
CA GLN A 237 -8.00 3.76 4.42
C GLN A 237 -7.80 2.25 4.26
N GLY A 238 -8.88 1.53 3.98
CA GLY A 238 -8.90 0.07 3.89
C GLY A 238 -9.34 -0.64 5.17
N ALA A 239 -9.21 0.02 6.32
CA ALA A 239 -9.63 -0.53 7.62
C ALA A 239 -11.13 -0.29 7.88
N LEU A 240 -11.72 -1.21 8.65
CA LEU A 240 -13.09 -1.08 9.17
C LEU A 240 -13.02 -0.74 10.66
N ALA A 241 -13.76 0.26 11.08
CA ALA A 241 -13.97 0.55 12.50
C ALA A 241 -15.22 -0.16 12.97
N ILE A 242 -15.09 -0.92 14.06
CA ILE A 242 -16.23 -1.54 14.75
C ILE A 242 -16.40 -0.76 16.06
N GLU A 243 -17.45 0.06 16.08
CA GLU A 243 -17.79 0.94 17.19
C GLU A 243 -18.84 0.28 18.08
N SER A 244 -18.70 0.41 19.39
CA SER A 244 -19.68 -0.09 20.37
C SER A 244 -19.85 0.93 21.50
N ARG A 245 -20.91 0.72 22.32
CA ARG A 245 -21.06 1.44 23.58
C ARG A 245 -19.89 1.11 24.50
N GLU A 246 -19.46 2.07 25.28
CA GLU A 246 -18.53 1.85 26.38
C GLU A 246 -19.21 1.01 27.48
N GLY A 247 -18.45 0.09 28.08
CA GLY A 247 -18.89 -0.72 29.22
C GLY A 247 -19.80 -1.91 28.85
N ASP A 248 -20.01 -2.18 27.59
CA ASP A 248 -20.77 -3.39 27.15
C ASP A 248 -19.83 -4.61 27.13
N SER A 249 -19.69 -5.25 28.28
CA SER A 249 -18.74 -6.36 28.48
C SER A 249 -18.97 -7.55 27.56
N GLN A 250 -20.22 -7.84 27.17
CA GLN A 250 -20.54 -8.95 26.26
C GLN A 250 -20.01 -8.64 24.84
N VAL A 251 -20.24 -7.42 24.38
CA VAL A 251 -19.74 -6.95 23.07
C VAL A 251 -18.21 -6.84 23.11
N GLU A 252 -17.63 -6.30 24.18
CA GLU A 252 -16.17 -6.17 24.30
C GLU A 252 -15.45 -7.52 24.19
N GLU A 253 -16.01 -8.58 24.78
CA GLU A 253 -15.41 -9.93 24.70
C GLU A 253 -15.45 -10.47 23.26
N ILE A 254 -16.57 -10.25 22.53
CA ILE A 254 -16.68 -10.63 21.12
C ILE A 254 -15.64 -9.85 20.29
N MET A 255 -15.53 -8.54 20.52
CA MET A 255 -14.62 -7.67 19.75
C MET A 255 -13.15 -8.02 19.98
N LYS A 256 -12.76 -8.36 21.20
CA LYS A 256 -11.41 -8.86 21.49
C LYS A 256 -11.02 -10.06 20.63
N ARG A 257 -11.99 -10.95 20.37
CA ARG A 257 -11.72 -12.20 19.65
C ARG A 257 -11.51 -11.99 18.15
N ILE A 258 -12.19 -11.00 17.58
CA ILE A 258 -12.12 -10.72 16.15
C ILE A 258 -11.13 -9.61 15.81
N ASN A 259 -10.60 -8.89 16.81
CA ASN A 259 -9.73 -7.73 16.58
C ASN A 259 -8.37 -8.15 16.03
N ASN A 260 -7.98 -7.55 14.91
CA ASN A 260 -6.62 -7.62 14.40
C ASN A 260 -5.79 -6.50 15.05
N VAL A 261 -5.07 -6.85 16.12
CA VAL A 261 -4.30 -5.91 16.94
C VAL A 261 -3.26 -5.16 16.11
N SER A 262 -2.52 -5.85 15.26
CA SER A 262 -1.47 -5.22 14.43
C SER A 262 -2.03 -4.14 13.51
N ILE A 263 -3.18 -4.42 12.87
CA ILE A 263 -3.85 -3.45 12.00
C ILE A 263 -4.43 -2.30 12.86
N PHE A 264 -5.04 -2.62 13.99
CA PHE A 264 -5.60 -1.63 14.90
C PHE A 264 -4.52 -0.62 15.33
N ASP A 265 -3.39 -1.12 15.82
CA ASP A 265 -2.26 -0.29 16.27
C ASP A 265 -1.67 0.56 15.12
N GLY A 266 -1.55 -0.02 13.95
CA GLY A 266 -1.08 0.70 12.76
C GLY A 266 -2.01 1.87 12.40
N VAL A 267 -3.31 1.62 12.39
CA VAL A 267 -4.33 2.65 12.11
C VAL A 267 -4.31 3.75 13.18
N GLU A 268 -4.20 3.38 14.44
CA GLU A 268 -4.09 4.37 15.53
C GLU A 268 -2.87 5.28 15.37
N LYS A 269 -1.73 4.72 14.93
CA LYS A 269 -0.52 5.51 14.62
C LYS A 269 -0.77 6.47 13.44
N GLU A 270 -1.42 6.01 12.35
CA GLU A 270 -1.78 6.87 11.21
C GLU A 270 -2.65 8.04 11.67
N ARG A 271 -3.69 7.75 12.46
CA ARG A 271 -4.66 8.74 12.94
C ARG A 271 -4.02 9.73 13.92
N SER A 272 -3.20 9.22 14.84
CA SER A 272 -2.45 10.05 15.81
C SER A 272 -1.49 11.01 15.09
N LEU A 273 -0.80 10.51 14.07
CA LEU A 273 0.12 11.35 13.29
C LEU A 273 -0.67 12.38 12.45
N LEU A 274 -1.78 11.99 11.84
CA LEU A 274 -2.64 12.95 11.12
C LEU A 274 -3.16 14.04 12.07
N LYS A 275 -3.51 13.66 13.30
CA LYS A 275 -3.96 14.61 14.35
C LYS A 275 -2.88 15.64 14.68
N SER A 276 -1.60 15.24 14.71
CA SER A 276 -0.49 16.18 15.01
C SER A 276 -0.32 17.25 13.92
N PHE A 277 -0.86 17.03 12.72
CA PHE A 277 -0.89 18.03 11.64
C PHE A 277 -2.21 18.83 11.61
N GLY A 278 -3.01 18.78 12.68
CA GLY A 278 -4.28 19.50 12.79
C GLY A 278 -5.52 18.61 12.64
N GLY A 279 -5.39 17.38 12.10
CA GLY A 279 -6.50 16.42 11.96
C GLY A 279 -7.55 16.82 10.90
N GLY A 280 -8.38 15.86 10.50
CA GLY A 280 -9.54 16.12 9.65
C GLY A 280 -9.42 15.62 8.20
N CYS A 281 -10.58 15.38 7.60
CA CYS A 281 -10.69 14.83 6.23
C CYS A 281 -10.33 15.83 5.12
N HIS A 282 -10.14 17.09 5.46
CA HIS A 282 -9.89 18.17 4.51
C HIS A 282 -8.40 18.45 4.29
N GLN A 283 -7.53 17.76 5.03
CA GLN A 283 -6.10 17.95 4.90
C GLN A 283 -5.55 17.42 3.58
N LYS A 284 -4.51 18.09 3.10
CA LYS A 284 -3.77 17.69 1.90
C LYS A 284 -2.71 16.62 2.20
N ILE A 285 -2.71 16.04 3.40
CA ILE A 285 -1.70 15.11 3.90
C ILE A 285 -2.20 13.67 3.81
N GLY A 286 -1.41 12.78 3.23
CA GLY A 286 -1.58 11.33 3.32
C GLY A 286 -0.64 10.75 4.35
N VAL A 287 -1.13 9.78 5.12
CA VAL A 287 -0.34 9.05 6.11
C VAL A 287 -0.63 7.56 5.93
N THR A 288 0.40 6.77 5.74
CA THR A 288 0.26 5.32 5.63
C THR A 288 1.34 4.62 6.46
N TYR A 289 0.90 3.69 7.30
CA TYR A 289 1.75 2.85 8.13
C TYR A 289 1.61 1.41 7.68
N GLU A 290 2.70 0.82 7.20
CA GLU A 290 2.72 -0.56 6.69
C GLU A 290 3.69 -1.41 7.50
N THR A 291 3.28 -2.63 7.85
CA THR A 291 4.20 -3.63 8.41
C THR A 291 4.84 -4.40 7.24
N ILE A 292 6.16 -4.45 7.22
CA ILE A 292 6.95 -5.16 6.21
C ILE A 292 7.92 -6.09 6.95
N ASP A 293 7.66 -7.39 6.87
CA ASP A 293 8.37 -8.39 7.67
C ASP A 293 8.31 -8.03 9.17
N THR A 294 9.46 -7.72 9.78
CA THR A 294 9.56 -7.34 11.20
C THR A 294 9.70 -5.82 11.40
N SER A 295 9.63 -5.05 10.32
CA SER A 295 9.82 -3.60 10.33
C SER A 295 8.52 -2.88 10.02
N SER A 296 8.45 -1.62 10.36
CA SER A 296 7.32 -0.75 10.01
C SER A 296 7.79 0.34 9.05
N LEU A 297 7.00 0.58 8.03
CA LEU A 297 7.23 1.64 7.04
C LEU A 297 6.19 2.73 7.23
N LEU A 298 6.66 3.91 7.58
CA LEU A 298 5.83 5.12 7.62
C LEU A 298 6.04 5.92 6.34
N THR A 299 4.94 6.29 5.68
CA THR A 299 4.95 7.21 4.53
C THR A 299 4.00 8.37 4.81
N VAL A 300 4.52 9.59 4.77
CA VAL A 300 3.75 10.84 4.94
C VAL A 300 4.08 11.77 3.78
N LYS A 301 3.06 12.29 3.11
CA LYS A 301 3.28 13.22 2.00
C LYS A 301 2.09 14.15 1.83
N GLY A 302 2.40 15.41 1.50
CA GLY A 302 1.36 16.41 1.27
C GLY A 302 1.81 17.82 1.64
N GLU A 303 0.86 18.62 2.11
CA GLU A 303 1.06 20.03 2.44
C GLU A 303 0.23 20.38 3.68
N THR A 304 0.82 21.03 4.66
CA THR A 304 0.14 21.53 5.85
C THR A 304 -0.77 22.72 5.51
N GLU A 305 -1.60 23.13 6.44
CA GLU A 305 -2.45 24.33 6.29
C GLU A 305 -1.63 25.61 6.08
N ASP A 306 -0.44 25.67 6.69
CA ASP A 306 0.51 26.80 6.56
C ASP A 306 1.30 26.74 5.23
N GLY A 307 1.09 25.73 4.39
CA GLY A 307 1.76 25.58 3.10
C GLY A 307 3.11 24.87 3.15
N GLU A 308 3.48 24.27 4.28
CA GLU A 308 4.72 23.50 4.41
C GLU A 308 4.59 22.16 3.69
N GLU A 309 5.52 21.86 2.79
CA GLU A 309 5.60 20.58 2.07
C GLU A 309 6.13 19.49 2.99
N ILE A 310 5.43 18.37 3.05
CA ILE A 310 5.85 17.18 3.78
C ILE A 310 6.10 16.06 2.78
N SER A 311 7.26 15.42 2.89
CA SER A 311 7.58 14.21 2.13
C SER A 311 8.55 13.37 2.95
N GLN A 312 8.01 12.39 3.66
CA GLN A 312 8.78 11.49 4.53
C GLN A 312 8.41 10.04 4.20
N ARG A 313 9.42 9.20 4.02
CA ARG A 313 9.24 7.76 3.89
C ARG A 313 10.39 7.09 4.62
N ALA A 314 10.10 6.40 5.71
CA ALA A 314 11.12 5.87 6.60
C ALA A 314 10.76 4.49 7.15
N LEU A 315 11.71 3.57 7.10
CA LEU A 315 11.64 2.32 7.85
C LEU A 315 11.89 2.65 9.33
N GLN A 316 10.98 2.23 10.19
CA GLN A 316 11.15 2.33 11.64
C GLN A 316 11.94 1.11 12.10
N LYS A 317 13.25 1.27 12.14
CA LYS A 317 14.24 0.27 12.56
C LYS A 317 15.28 0.93 13.43
N ASP A 318 15.80 0.18 14.36
CA ASP A 318 16.93 0.63 15.16
C ASP A 318 18.22 0.28 14.40
N TYR A 319 19.00 1.30 14.10
CA TYR A 319 20.29 1.17 13.40
C TYR A 319 21.50 1.46 14.29
N GLU A 320 21.30 1.69 15.59
CA GLU A 320 22.39 2.15 16.51
C GLU A 320 23.60 1.21 16.48
N ASP A 321 23.37 -0.10 16.45
CA ASP A 321 24.46 -1.09 16.42
C ASP A 321 25.13 -1.25 15.06
N TYR A 322 24.50 -0.81 13.97
CA TYR A 322 25.07 -0.95 12.61
C TYR A 322 26.13 0.11 12.34
N PHE A 323 25.87 1.36 12.71
CA PHE A 323 26.77 2.47 12.44
C PHE A 323 27.67 2.73 13.65
N LYS A 324 28.84 2.09 13.66
CA LYS A 324 29.94 2.51 14.53
C LYS A 324 30.74 3.54 13.75
N PHE A 325 31.51 4.38 14.41
CA PHE A 325 32.25 5.51 13.79
C PHE A 325 32.85 5.18 12.42
N ILE A 326 32.46 5.92 11.42
CA ILE A 326 32.82 5.71 10.02
C ILE A 326 33.86 6.75 9.60
N ASP A 327 34.95 6.31 8.99
CA ASP A 327 35.92 7.20 8.36
C ASP A 327 35.44 7.56 6.94
N GLU A 328 35.83 8.74 6.46
CA GLU A 328 35.27 9.37 5.26
C GLU A 328 35.38 8.53 3.98
N GLU A 329 36.33 7.60 3.89
CA GLU A 329 36.55 6.74 2.74
C GLU A 329 36.17 5.27 2.96
N ASN A 330 35.65 4.92 4.13
CA ASN A 330 35.45 3.53 4.58
C ASN A 330 34.10 2.94 4.18
N TYR A 331 33.49 3.42 3.09
CA TYR A 331 32.21 2.90 2.62
C TYR A 331 32.12 2.79 1.10
N PHE A 332 31.36 1.83 0.62
CA PHE A 332 31.16 1.56 -0.81
C PHE A 332 29.69 1.27 -1.11
N PRO A 333 29.09 1.86 -2.14
CA PRO A 333 29.70 2.81 -3.09
C PRO A 333 29.65 4.25 -2.55
N SER A 334 30.52 5.10 -3.01
CA SER A 334 30.48 6.55 -2.74
C SER A 334 29.48 7.27 -3.66
N ASN A 335 29.21 6.68 -4.82
CA ASN A 335 28.21 7.14 -5.79
C ASN A 335 27.60 5.96 -6.56
N LYS A 336 26.50 6.19 -7.28
CA LYS A 336 25.78 5.13 -8.00
C LYS A 336 26.59 4.47 -9.14
N GLU A 337 27.51 5.20 -9.73
CA GLU A 337 28.31 4.69 -10.87
C GLU A 337 29.24 3.56 -10.44
N GLU A 338 29.75 3.59 -9.21
CA GLU A 338 30.58 2.53 -8.66
C GLU A 338 29.86 1.18 -8.56
N GLN A 339 28.51 1.18 -8.64
CA GLN A 339 27.69 -0.05 -8.65
C GLN A 339 27.56 -0.67 -10.04
N LYS A 340 28.25 -0.15 -11.06
CA LYS A 340 28.25 -0.77 -12.39
C LYS A 340 29.23 -1.97 -12.42
N PHE A 341 28.72 -3.13 -12.05
CA PHE A 341 29.46 -4.40 -12.02
C PHE A 341 29.33 -5.22 -13.30
N PHE A 342 28.37 -4.86 -14.16
CA PHE A 342 28.02 -5.64 -15.34
C PHE A 342 27.65 -4.74 -16.51
N ASP A 343 28.02 -5.14 -17.70
CA ASP A 343 27.34 -4.72 -18.92
C ASP A 343 26.15 -5.63 -19.19
N ARG A 344 25.19 -5.12 -19.93
CA ARG A 344 23.96 -5.85 -20.27
C ARG A 344 23.94 -6.09 -21.78
N LEU A 345 23.90 -7.39 -22.14
CA LEU A 345 23.86 -7.81 -23.53
C LEU A 345 22.43 -8.29 -23.85
N PRO A 346 21.71 -7.61 -24.77
CA PRO A 346 20.37 -8.04 -25.15
C PRO A 346 20.34 -9.47 -25.70
N ILE A 347 19.21 -10.15 -25.53
CA ILE A 347 18.92 -11.45 -26.11
C ILE A 347 17.84 -11.24 -27.18
N GLU A 348 18.24 -11.25 -28.45
CA GLU A 348 17.35 -10.92 -29.59
C GLU A 348 16.12 -11.83 -29.68
N ASP A 349 16.27 -13.12 -29.50
CA ASP A 349 15.16 -14.09 -29.53
C ASP A 349 14.06 -13.77 -28.50
N SER A 350 14.42 -13.14 -27.40
CA SER A 350 13.46 -12.75 -26.35
C SER A 350 12.52 -11.63 -26.76
N ILE A 351 12.93 -10.81 -27.72
CA ILE A 351 12.09 -9.72 -28.26
C ILE A 351 10.85 -10.32 -28.94
N ASP A 352 11.03 -11.37 -29.71
CA ASP A 352 9.90 -12.04 -30.39
C ASP A 352 8.98 -12.75 -29.39
N LEU A 353 9.54 -13.31 -28.32
CA LEU A 353 8.75 -13.87 -27.22
C LEU A 353 7.87 -12.78 -26.55
N LEU A 354 8.45 -11.60 -26.29
CA LEU A 354 7.70 -10.49 -25.68
C LEU A 354 6.51 -10.06 -26.55
N LYS A 355 6.70 -9.95 -27.87
CA LYS A 355 5.65 -9.56 -28.82
C LYS A 355 4.49 -10.56 -28.85
N GLN A 356 4.76 -11.84 -28.54
CA GLN A 356 3.75 -12.90 -28.55
C GLN A 356 2.91 -12.94 -27.26
N LEU A 357 3.38 -12.30 -26.19
CA LEU A 357 2.67 -12.29 -24.90
C LEU A 357 1.38 -11.45 -25.01
N LYS A 358 0.24 -12.08 -24.73
CA LYS A 358 -1.08 -11.43 -24.74
C LYS A 358 -1.90 -11.91 -23.54
N ASN A 359 -2.67 -11.01 -22.97
CA ASN A 359 -3.58 -11.29 -21.85
C ASN A 359 -2.85 -11.93 -20.65
N VAL A 360 -1.65 -11.44 -20.34
CA VAL A 360 -0.86 -11.86 -19.18
C VAL A 360 -0.48 -10.64 -18.32
N GLY A 361 -0.09 -10.91 -17.08
CA GLY A 361 0.57 -9.91 -16.23
C GLY A 361 2.07 -9.93 -16.48
N ILE A 362 2.68 -8.78 -16.70
CA ILE A 362 4.12 -8.64 -16.92
C ILE A 362 4.74 -7.86 -15.76
N TYR A 363 5.65 -8.50 -15.03
CA TYR A 363 6.40 -7.86 -13.95
C TYR A 363 7.78 -7.43 -14.47
N ILE A 364 8.04 -6.12 -14.42
CA ILE A 364 9.29 -5.51 -14.92
C ILE A 364 10.15 -5.05 -13.75
N SER A 365 11.26 -5.73 -13.50
CA SER A 365 12.18 -5.40 -12.41
C SER A 365 13.08 -4.20 -12.74
N ARG A 366 13.43 -4.01 -14.01
CA ARG A 366 14.32 -2.94 -14.50
C ARG A 366 13.83 -2.43 -15.84
N SER A 367 13.77 -1.13 -16.02
CA SER A 367 13.26 -0.50 -17.24
C SER A 367 14.09 -0.82 -18.50
N ASN A 368 15.39 -1.05 -18.32
CA ASN A 368 16.28 -1.42 -19.42
C ASN A 368 16.20 -2.91 -19.82
N ALA A 369 15.31 -3.68 -19.21
CA ALA A 369 14.97 -5.02 -19.70
C ALA A 369 14.07 -4.95 -20.94
N ILE A 370 13.53 -3.77 -21.26
CA ILE A 370 12.68 -3.50 -22.43
C ILE A 370 13.16 -2.19 -23.05
N ASP A 371 13.89 -2.28 -24.15
CA ASP A 371 14.52 -1.11 -24.73
C ASP A 371 13.58 -0.28 -25.62
N ASP A 372 12.70 -0.93 -26.38
CA ASP A 372 11.86 -0.26 -27.37
C ASP A 372 10.40 -0.16 -26.96
N SER A 373 9.73 0.88 -27.46
CA SER A 373 8.28 1.01 -27.39
C SER A 373 7.60 -0.03 -28.31
N GLY A 374 6.40 -0.47 -27.95
CA GLY A 374 5.59 -1.36 -28.77
C GLY A 374 5.93 -2.85 -28.69
N LEU A 375 6.89 -3.25 -27.84
CA LEU A 375 7.23 -4.67 -27.66
C LEU A 375 6.19 -5.41 -26.83
N ILE A 376 5.48 -4.71 -25.93
CA ILE A 376 4.47 -5.31 -25.05
C ILE A 376 3.08 -4.98 -25.61
N ASP A 377 2.30 -6.00 -25.90
CA ASP A 377 0.92 -5.84 -26.39
C ASP A 377 0.03 -5.17 -25.31
N LYS A 378 -0.88 -4.31 -25.76
CA LYS A 378 -1.79 -3.51 -24.90
C LYS A 378 -2.79 -4.34 -24.07
N SER A 379 -2.99 -5.62 -24.42
CA SER A 379 -3.84 -6.53 -23.64
C SER A 379 -3.20 -6.99 -22.33
N ASN A 380 -1.88 -6.77 -22.16
CA ASN A 380 -1.13 -7.17 -20.99
C ASN A 380 -1.26 -6.12 -19.87
N SER A 381 -1.26 -6.58 -18.62
CA SER A 381 -1.16 -5.70 -17.45
C SER A 381 0.30 -5.59 -17.04
N ILE A 382 0.80 -4.37 -16.85
CA ILE A 382 2.22 -4.11 -16.52
C ILE A 382 2.36 -3.70 -15.06
N TRP A 383 3.23 -4.38 -14.34
CA TRP A 383 3.59 -4.05 -12.96
C TRP A 383 5.11 -3.85 -12.86
N THR A 384 5.54 -2.81 -12.16
CA THR A 384 6.95 -2.46 -12.04
C THR A 384 7.47 -2.66 -10.61
N SER A 385 8.78 -2.82 -10.47
CA SER A 385 9.42 -2.98 -9.15
C SER A 385 9.36 -1.70 -8.31
N GLY A 386 9.47 -0.54 -8.96
CA GLY A 386 9.50 0.77 -8.29
C GLY A 386 9.16 1.92 -9.22
N ILE A 387 9.17 3.13 -8.66
CA ILE A 387 8.72 4.36 -9.33
C ILE A 387 9.59 4.72 -10.53
N GLU A 388 10.91 4.57 -10.43
CA GLU A 388 11.81 4.94 -11.55
C GLU A 388 11.58 3.99 -12.75
N THR A 389 11.34 2.70 -12.48
CA THR A 389 10.94 1.77 -13.53
C THR A 389 9.58 2.17 -14.14
N TRP A 390 8.61 2.57 -13.31
CA TRP A 390 7.31 3.07 -13.79
C TRP A 390 7.50 4.25 -14.76
N LYS A 391 8.19 5.31 -14.30
CA LYS A 391 8.40 6.54 -15.10
C LYS A 391 9.07 6.22 -16.43
N SER A 392 10.11 5.39 -16.41
CA SER A 392 10.82 4.98 -17.62
C SER A 392 9.91 4.20 -18.59
N MET A 393 9.07 3.29 -18.08
CA MET A 393 8.12 2.56 -18.93
C MET A 393 7.04 3.49 -19.50
N ALA A 394 6.57 4.45 -18.71
CA ALA A 394 5.62 5.46 -19.17
C ALA A 394 6.23 6.31 -20.31
N GLN A 395 7.49 6.77 -20.15
CA GLN A 395 8.20 7.51 -21.19
C GLN A 395 8.35 6.72 -22.50
N LYS A 396 8.42 5.39 -22.41
CA LYS A 396 8.43 4.47 -23.58
C LYS A 396 7.03 4.24 -24.15
N GLY A 397 6.00 4.90 -23.63
CA GLY A 397 4.62 4.82 -24.13
C GLY A 397 3.78 3.69 -23.53
N TYR A 398 4.26 3.03 -22.48
CA TYR A 398 3.53 1.91 -21.87
C TYR A 398 2.61 2.38 -20.74
N TRP A 399 1.38 1.88 -20.72
CA TRP A 399 0.47 2.04 -19.60
C TRP A 399 0.88 1.09 -18.46
N VAL A 400 1.29 1.64 -17.32
CA VAL A 400 1.68 0.85 -16.14
C VAL A 400 0.50 0.73 -15.18
N ASN A 401 0.14 -0.49 -14.81
CA ASN A 401 -1.01 -0.78 -13.95
C ASN A 401 -0.68 -0.69 -12.46
N GLY A 402 0.60 -0.78 -12.08
CA GLY A 402 0.99 -0.67 -10.69
C GLY A 402 2.47 -0.92 -10.43
N THR A 403 2.83 -0.86 -9.17
CA THR A 403 4.22 -1.06 -8.74
C THR A 403 4.30 -1.71 -7.37
N SER A 404 5.38 -2.48 -7.16
CA SER A 404 5.76 -3.00 -5.83
C SER A 404 6.32 -1.89 -4.92
N ASP A 405 6.46 -0.68 -5.44
CA ASP A 405 6.85 0.51 -4.68
C ASP A 405 8.20 0.34 -3.95
N SER A 406 9.11 -0.44 -4.56
CA SER A 406 10.45 -0.80 -4.03
C SER A 406 10.42 -1.70 -2.78
N LEU A 407 9.27 -2.30 -2.46
CA LEU A 407 9.11 -3.16 -1.28
C LEU A 407 9.36 -4.65 -1.57
N GLY A 408 9.80 -4.97 -2.78
CA GLY A 408 10.08 -6.33 -3.20
C GLY A 408 8.90 -7.01 -3.89
N GLU A 409 9.18 -8.08 -4.63
CA GLU A 409 8.18 -8.80 -5.43
C GLU A 409 7.15 -9.57 -4.60
N GLU A 410 7.55 -10.08 -3.45
CA GLU A 410 6.66 -10.87 -2.60
C GLU A 410 5.67 -10.00 -1.82
N ASN A 411 6.08 -8.78 -1.52
CA ASN A 411 5.20 -7.77 -0.98
C ASN A 411 4.44 -7.04 -2.11
N SER A 412 4.57 -7.57 -3.34
CA SER A 412 3.90 -7.03 -4.51
C SER A 412 2.43 -7.38 -4.47
N LEU A 413 1.59 -6.36 -4.60
CA LEU A 413 0.16 -6.51 -4.87
C LEU A 413 -0.07 -6.66 -6.38
N ALA A 414 0.89 -7.28 -7.10
CA ALA A 414 0.81 -7.47 -8.56
C ALA A 414 -0.37 -8.40 -8.87
N GLU A 415 -1.50 -7.80 -9.14
CA GLU A 415 -2.72 -8.49 -9.56
C GLU A 415 -3.54 -7.59 -10.49
N ASP A 416 -4.30 -8.21 -11.35
CA ASP A 416 -5.33 -7.52 -12.11
C ASP A 416 -6.65 -7.73 -11.34
N PRO A 417 -7.27 -6.67 -10.79
CA PRO A 417 -8.49 -6.86 -9.98
C PRO A 417 -9.70 -7.28 -10.79
N PHE A 418 -9.61 -7.20 -12.13
CA PHE A 418 -10.72 -7.49 -13.04
C PHE A 418 -10.56 -8.80 -13.82
N ARG A 419 -9.31 -9.30 -13.91
CA ARG A 419 -8.97 -10.50 -14.69
C ARG A 419 -7.99 -11.38 -13.92
N LYS A 420 -8.19 -12.68 -13.98
CA LYS A 420 -7.20 -13.65 -13.48
C LYS A 420 -6.12 -13.84 -14.54
N LEU A 421 -4.93 -13.32 -14.30
CA LEU A 421 -3.80 -13.38 -15.23
C LEU A 421 -2.66 -14.24 -14.72
N ASP A 422 -2.01 -14.95 -15.63
CA ASP A 422 -0.70 -15.54 -15.37
C ASP A 422 0.35 -14.44 -15.39
N TRP A 423 1.21 -14.39 -14.37
CA TRP A 423 2.26 -13.36 -14.25
C TRP A 423 3.60 -13.89 -14.74
N ILE A 424 4.23 -13.10 -15.60
CA ILE A 424 5.53 -13.38 -16.22
C ILE A 424 6.51 -12.29 -15.80
N LYS A 425 7.68 -12.69 -15.31
CA LYS A 425 8.73 -11.75 -14.92
C LYS A 425 9.70 -11.52 -16.09
N ILE A 426 10.00 -10.25 -16.36
CA ILE A 426 11.07 -9.89 -17.29
C ILE A 426 12.36 -9.71 -16.48
N THR A 427 13.41 -10.46 -16.82
CA THR A 427 14.63 -10.55 -16.02
C THR A 427 15.86 -10.89 -16.87
N HIS A 428 17.02 -11.10 -16.22
CA HIS A 428 18.26 -11.53 -16.89
C HIS A 428 18.43 -13.05 -16.81
N ALA A 429 19.28 -13.58 -17.67
CA ALA A 429 19.45 -15.03 -17.90
C ALA A 429 19.88 -15.82 -16.63
N ASP A 430 20.63 -15.20 -15.73
CA ASP A 430 21.17 -15.91 -14.55
C ASP A 430 20.19 -15.97 -13.37
N ASN A 431 18.99 -15.43 -13.52
CA ASN A 431 17.98 -15.40 -12.45
C ASN A 431 16.99 -16.56 -12.60
N GLN A 432 17.48 -17.79 -12.37
CA GLN A 432 16.69 -19.01 -12.56
C GLN A 432 15.82 -19.40 -11.35
N ASP A 433 16.04 -18.83 -10.17
CA ASP A 433 15.39 -19.22 -8.91
C ASP A 433 14.07 -18.48 -8.65
N HIS A 434 13.25 -18.26 -9.70
CA HIS A 434 12.02 -17.47 -9.51
C HIS A 434 10.76 -18.32 -9.69
N PRO A 435 9.80 -18.29 -8.73
CA PRO A 435 8.57 -19.08 -8.82
C PRO A 435 7.61 -18.68 -9.95
N LYS A 436 7.75 -17.47 -10.47
CA LYS A 436 6.96 -17.01 -11.64
C LYS A 436 7.64 -17.42 -12.94
N LYS A 437 6.88 -17.73 -13.96
CA LYS A 437 7.40 -17.89 -15.32
C LYS A 437 8.20 -16.64 -15.69
N SER A 438 9.35 -16.79 -16.34
CA SER A 438 10.20 -15.65 -16.71
C SER A 438 10.58 -15.64 -18.18
N VAL A 439 10.76 -14.44 -18.71
CA VAL A 439 11.39 -14.20 -20.02
C VAL A 439 12.68 -13.43 -19.76
N THR A 440 13.78 -13.99 -20.23
CA THR A 440 15.12 -13.41 -20.06
C THR A 440 15.46 -12.55 -21.28
N THR A 441 15.49 -11.23 -21.08
CA THR A 441 15.72 -10.27 -22.18
C THR A 441 17.18 -9.82 -22.31
N TYR A 442 18.03 -10.13 -21.34
CA TYR A 442 19.45 -9.76 -21.38
C TYR A 442 20.31 -10.71 -20.54
N LYS A 443 21.59 -10.73 -20.86
CA LYS A 443 22.65 -11.39 -20.08
C LYS A 443 23.49 -10.35 -19.36
N LEU A 444 24.07 -10.74 -18.22
CA LEU A 444 25.00 -9.91 -17.46
C LEU A 444 26.43 -10.32 -17.79
N GLU A 445 27.22 -9.41 -18.37
CA GLU A 445 28.66 -9.62 -18.63
C GLU A 445 29.47 -8.91 -17.55
N PRO A 446 30.24 -9.65 -16.73
CA PRO A 446 30.99 -9.05 -15.63
C PRO A 446 32.04 -8.02 -16.11
N LEU A 447 32.12 -6.92 -15.41
CA LEU A 447 33.17 -5.90 -15.55
C LEU A 447 34.24 -6.11 -14.49
N GLU A 448 35.34 -5.36 -14.60
CA GLU A 448 36.36 -5.30 -13.56
C GLU A 448 35.76 -4.71 -12.28
N VAL A 449 35.94 -5.43 -11.18
CA VAL A 449 35.40 -5.00 -9.87
C VAL A 449 36.36 -3.97 -9.25
N ASN A 450 35.79 -2.87 -8.76
CA ASN A 450 36.54 -1.78 -8.15
C ASN A 450 37.38 -2.26 -6.96
N GLN A 451 38.70 -2.06 -7.01
CA GLN A 451 39.65 -2.53 -5.98
C GLN A 451 39.41 -1.84 -4.61
N ARG A 452 38.83 -0.65 -4.58
CA ARG A 452 38.50 0.10 -3.35
C ARG A 452 37.61 -0.72 -2.38
N ILE A 453 36.87 -1.68 -2.90
CA ILE A 453 36.02 -2.60 -2.11
C ILE A 453 36.81 -3.27 -0.96
N LYS A 454 38.09 -3.62 -1.18
CA LYS A 454 38.92 -4.28 -0.15
C LYS A 454 39.12 -3.41 1.10
N ASP A 455 39.13 -2.10 0.90
CA ASP A 455 39.48 -1.12 1.93
C ASP A 455 38.27 -0.58 2.69
N CYS A 456 37.05 -1.04 2.33
CA CYS A 456 35.80 -0.57 2.92
C CYS A 456 35.27 -1.57 3.96
N ASP A 457 34.58 -1.03 4.98
CA ASP A 457 33.91 -1.80 6.02
C ASP A 457 32.38 -1.71 5.92
N TYR A 458 31.83 -0.78 5.14
CA TYR A 458 30.38 -0.55 5.01
C TYR A 458 29.98 -0.60 3.54
N PHE A 459 28.97 -1.43 3.23
CA PHE A 459 28.56 -1.70 1.85
C PHE A 459 27.07 -1.52 1.66
N TYR A 460 26.68 -0.90 0.52
CA TYR A 460 25.30 -0.96 0.05
C TYR A 460 25.24 -1.66 -1.31
N TRP A 461 24.43 -2.69 -1.44
CA TRP A 461 24.32 -3.49 -2.66
C TRP A 461 23.00 -3.21 -3.37
N MET A 462 23.05 -2.63 -4.57
CA MET A 462 21.89 -2.37 -5.42
C MET A 462 21.38 -3.63 -6.12
N SER A 463 22.18 -4.71 -6.15
CA SER A 463 21.77 -6.01 -6.69
C SER A 463 22.49 -7.17 -6.01
N ALA A 464 21.81 -8.30 -5.95
CA ALA A 464 22.42 -9.56 -5.46
C ALA A 464 23.55 -10.03 -6.36
N SER A 465 23.46 -9.80 -7.68
CA SER A 465 24.52 -10.17 -8.64
C SER A 465 25.83 -9.41 -8.36
N SER A 466 25.74 -8.11 -8.08
CA SER A 466 26.91 -7.29 -7.72
C SER A 466 27.55 -7.77 -6.42
N PHE A 467 26.74 -8.08 -5.40
CA PHE A 467 27.21 -8.65 -4.13
C PHE A 467 27.95 -9.97 -4.36
N LYS A 468 27.34 -10.90 -5.11
CA LYS A 468 27.94 -12.21 -5.38
C LYS A 468 29.29 -12.09 -6.11
N LEU A 469 29.36 -11.21 -7.13
CA LEU A 469 30.60 -10.98 -7.88
C LEU A 469 31.68 -10.36 -6.98
N ALA A 470 31.33 -9.37 -6.16
CA ALA A 470 32.27 -8.74 -5.22
C ALA A 470 32.77 -9.77 -4.19
N LEU A 471 31.87 -10.55 -3.60
CA LEU A 471 32.22 -11.58 -2.61
C LEU A 471 33.12 -12.67 -3.21
N GLN A 472 32.89 -13.06 -4.47
CA GLN A 472 33.74 -14.02 -5.19
C GLN A 472 35.15 -13.48 -5.39
N LYS A 473 35.28 -12.18 -5.70
CA LYS A 473 36.59 -11.52 -5.95
C LYS A 473 37.32 -11.18 -4.65
N PHE A 474 36.56 -10.81 -3.61
CA PHE A 474 37.09 -10.32 -2.33
C PHE A 474 36.36 -11.04 -1.16
N PRO A 475 36.70 -12.33 -0.89
CA PRO A 475 35.98 -13.08 0.16
C PRO A 475 36.05 -12.45 1.56
N GLU A 476 37.10 -11.66 1.82
CA GLU A 476 37.32 -10.98 3.10
C GLU A 476 36.19 -9.98 3.48
N ILE A 477 35.45 -9.47 2.51
CA ILE A 477 34.35 -8.54 2.82
C ILE A 477 33.17 -9.20 3.53
N LYS A 478 33.08 -10.54 3.50
CA LYS A 478 31.94 -11.29 4.05
C LYS A 478 31.58 -10.90 5.49
N ASN A 479 32.60 -10.61 6.30
CA ASN A 479 32.44 -10.30 7.73
C ASN A 479 32.34 -8.79 8.03
N LYS A 480 32.11 -7.98 7.01
CA LYS A 480 31.94 -6.53 7.12
C LYS A 480 30.46 -6.16 7.25
N ASN A 481 30.15 -4.88 7.24
CA ASN A 481 28.79 -4.35 7.41
C ASN A 481 28.10 -4.19 6.04
N HIS A 482 27.09 -5.01 5.79
CA HIS A 482 26.37 -5.01 4.52
C HIS A 482 24.97 -4.45 4.65
N ALA A 483 24.55 -3.69 3.63
CA ALA A 483 23.20 -3.16 3.49
C ALA A 483 22.70 -3.34 2.05
N CYS A 484 21.39 -3.35 1.89
CA CYS A 484 20.75 -3.42 0.57
C CYS A 484 19.31 -2.91 0.62
N GLY A 485 18.66 -2.84 -0.52
CA GLY A 485 17.23 -2.59 -0.61
C GLY A 485 16.40 -3.81 -0.18
N LEU A 486 15.14 -3.58 0.07
CA LEU A 486 14.16 -4.62 0.40
C LEU A 486 13.95 -5.60 -0.77
N GLY A 487 13.38 -6.77 -0.47
CA GLY A 487 12.99 -7.76 -1.49
C GLY A 487 14.07 -8.77 -1.82
N ASN A 488 14.16 -9.19 -3.09
CA ASN A 488 14.98 -10.33 -3.51
C ASN A 488 16.47 -10.16 -3.23
N THR A 489 17.01 -8.95 -3.36
CA THR A 489 18.42 -8.65 -3.04
C THR A 489 18.71 -8.98 -1.57
N HIS A 490 17.85 -8.52 -0.66
CA HIS A 490 17.95 -8.81 0.78
C HIS A 490 17.92 -10.31 1.05
N LYS A 491 16.95 -11.02 0.47
CA LYS A 491 16.82 -12.48 0.67
C LYS A 491 18.06 -13.28 0.25
N ILE A 492 18.66 -12.86 -0.87
CA ILE A 492 19.87 -13.55 -1.37
C ILE A 492 21.08 -13.22 -0.49
N ILE A 493 21.29 -11.96 -0.15
CA ILE A 493 22.43 -11.53 0.66
C ILE A 493 22.33 -12.13 2.08
N LYS A 494 21.13 -12.17 2.65
CA LYS A 494 20.89 -12.71 4.01
C LYS A 494 21.32 -14.18 4.16
N LYS A 495 21.34 -14.96 3.08
CA LYS A 495 21.84 -16.35 3.11
C LYS A 495 23.36 -16.41 3.39
N GLU A 496 24.10 -15.39 2.95
CA GLU A 496 25.57 -15.29 3.14
C GLU A 496 25.94 -14.42 4.34
N VAL A 497 25.15 -13.36 4.58
CA VAL A 497 25.36 -12.36 5.65
C VAL A 497 24.03 -12.22 6.40
N PRO A 498 23.80 -13.02 7.48
CA PRO A 498 22.52 -13.01 8.19
C PRO A 498 22.09 -11.63 8.74
N ASP A 499 23.07 -10.81 9.10
CA ASP A 499 22.86 -9.50 9.73
C ASP A 499 22.78 -8.33 8.72
N VAL A 500 22.60 -8.64 7.41
CA VAL A 500 22.48 -7.59 6.38
C VAL A 500 21.34 -6.63 6.70
N MET A 501 21.64 -5.34 6.67
CA MET A 501 20.68 -4.27 6.97
C MET A 501 19.86 -3.90 5.73
N THR A 502 18.63 -3.43 5.95
CA THR A 502 17.76 -2.98 4.86
C THR A 502 17.48 -1.49 4.92
N PHE A 503 17.56 -0.83 3.78
CA PHE A 503 17.20 0.58 3.59
C PHE A 503 16.23 0.69 2.39
N LEU A 504 15.46 1.75 2.36
CA LEU A 504 14.50 1.98 1.27
C LEU A 504 15.19 2.29 -0.06
N SER A 505 16.35 2.94 0.01
CA SER A 505 17.13 3.30 -1.17
C SER A 505 18.61 3.46 -0.81
N TYR A 506 19.43 3.55 -1.85
CA TYR A 506 20.84 3.92 -1.71
C TYR A 506 21.00 5.29 -1.02
N GLU A 507 20.14 6.24 -1.38
CA GLU A 507 20.18 7.61 -0.83
C GLU A 507 19.94 7.59 0.68
N SER A 508 18.93 6.86 1.16
CA SER A 508 18.64 6.78 2.60
C SER A 508 19.78 6.12 3.38
N TRP A 509 20.45 5.11 2.80
CA TRP A 509 21.64 4.53 3.39
C TRP A 509 22.80 5.53 3.40
N GLN A 510 23.03 6.25 2.30
CA GLN A 510 24.10 7.25 2.18
C GLN A 510 23.93 8.40 3.18
N GLU A 511 22.70 8.86 3.39
CA GLU A 511 22.38 9.87 4.42
C GLU A 511 22.74 9.36 5.82
N SER A 512 22.39 8.11 6.10
CA SER A 512 22.73 7.48 7.40
C SER A 512 24.25 7.33 7.56
N ILE A 513 24.98 6.92 6.52
CA ILE A 513 26.45 6.86 6.53
C ILE A 513 27.03 8.25 6.86
N LYS A 514 26.62 9.27 6.13
CA LYS A 514 27.12 10.65 6.29
C LYS A 514 26.88 11.22 7.69
N ALA A 515 25.74 10.87 8.30
CA ALA A 515 25.41 11.30 9.66
C ALA A 515 26.34 10.69 10.73
N HIS A 516 27.04 9.59 10.41
CA HIS A 516 27.93 8.88 11.33
C HIS A 516 29.42 9.04 10.98
N ILE A 517 29.77 9.81 9.94
CA ILE A 517 31.16 10.13 9.63
C ILE A 517 31.75 11.02 10.75
N ARG A 518 32.91 10.65 11.26
CA ARG A 518 33.63 11.47 12.24
C ARG A 518 34.02 12.83 11.61
N PRO A 519 33.72 13.94 12.26
CA PRO A 519 34.31 15.19 11.79
C PRO A 519 35.82 15.08 11.86
N ASN A 520 36.52 15.38 10.78
CA ASN A 520 37.98 15.44 10.77
C ASN A 520 38.45 16.29 11.94
N LYS A 521 39.25 15.73 12.84
CA LYS A 521 40.02 16.53 13.79
C LYS A 521 40.92 17.42 12.92
N GLN A 522 40.54 18.68 12.76
CA GLN A 522 41.44 19.67 12.23
C GLN A 522 42.71 19.57 13.07
N ASN A 523 43.81 19.21 12.42
CA ASN A 523 45.12 19.25 13.07
C ASN A 523 45.34 20.67 13.61
N GLY A 524 45.20 20.87 14.91
CA GLY A 524 45.55 22.09 15.62
C GLY A 524 47.07 22.19 15.74
#